data_41bbeaa866d7215dd34a7790d2094ee3
#
_entry.id   41bbeaa866d7215dd34a7790d2094ee3
#
_cell.length_a   1.000
_cell.length_b   1.000
_cell.length_c   1.000
_cell.angle_alpha   90.00
_cell.angle_beta   90.00
_cell.angle_gamma   90.00
#
_symmetry.space_group_name_H-M   'P 1'
#
loop_
_entity.id
_entity.type
_entity.pdbx_description
1 polymer ?
#
loop_
_entity_poly.entity_id
_entity_poly.type
_entity_poly.pdbx_seq_one_letter_code
_entity_poly.pdbx_strand_id
1 'polypeptide(L)'
;TAMDDRLKQLTKKKQQLDKLQPLPPELVDNLDEWFKVELTYSSNAIEGNTLSRIETAEVIERGVNAVIPNKSLKDQLEAINHAKALDFIKKLARFAAGRADKRKSHQYLTEGDIKEIHKTILTGIDDAWAGKYRLSEIFIRGSDAEFPRPRAVPYKMQEFIHWLEGQQDIHPARIAADAHFKLVSIHPFMDGNG
;
A
#
# COMPACT_ATOMS: atom_id res chain seq x y z
N THR A 1 -25.37 -0.87 -12.86
CA THR A 1 -24.27 -1.32 -13.74
C THR A 1 -23.58 -2.54 -13.12
N ALA A 2 -22.81 -3.32 -13.92
CA ALA A 2 -22.06 -4.48 -13.40
C ALA A 2 -21.10 -4.11 -12.24
N MET A 3 -20.58 -2.89 -12.24
CA MET A 3 -19.77 -2.34 -11.14
C MET A 3 -20.61 -2.15 -9.87
N ASP A 4 -21.79 -1.59 -9.98
CA ASP A 4 -22.69 -1.36 -8.84
C ASP A 4 -23.10 -2.69 -8.19
N ASP A 5 -23.31 -3.73 -9.00
CA ASP A 5 -23.66 -5.06 -8.49
C ASP A 5 -22.50 -5.70 -7.72
N ARG A 6 -21.25 -5.52 -8.17
CA ARG A 6 -20.05 -5.97 -7.42
C ARG A 6 -19.91 -5.22 -6.10
N LEU A 7 -20.09 -3.91 -6.09
CA LEU A 7 -20.02 -3.12 -4.85
C LEU A 7 -21.10 -3.52 -3.86
N LYS A 8 -22.32 -3.79 -4.32
CA LYS A 8 -23.41 -4.34 -3.48
C LYS A 8 -23.07 -5.70 -2.90
N GLN A 9 -22.44 -6.59 -3.68
CA GLN A 9 -21.96 -7.89 -3.18
C GLN A 9 -20.87 -7.72 -2.11
N LEU A 10 -19.91 -6.80 -2.28
CA LEU A 10 -18.89 -6.48 -1.28
C LEU A 10 -19.54 -5.97 0.01
N THR A 11 -20.49 -5.04 -0.10
CA THR A 11 -21.25 -4.54 1.04
C THR A 11 -21.95 -5.68 1.79
N LYS A 12 -22.61 -6.58 1.07
CA LYS A 12 -23.29 -7.73 1.67
C LYS A 12 -22.32 -8.66 2.41
N LYS A 13 -21.16 -8.96 1.82
CA LYS A 13 -20.11 -9.78 2.48
C LYS A 13 -19.58 -9.09 3.73
N LYS A 14 -19.33 -7.78 3.66
CA LYS A 14 -18.90 -6.98 4.82
C LYS A 14 -19.93 -7.04 5.95
N GLN A 15 -21.21 -6.87 5.64
CA GLN A 15 -22.30 -6.99 6.63
C GLN A 15 -22.39 -8.39 7.25
N GLN A 16 -22.11 -9.44 6.49
CA GLN A 16 -22.05 -10.81 7.02
C GLN A 16 -20.87 -10.95 8.00
N LEU A 17 -19.70 -10.43 7.64
CA LEU A 17 -18.52 -10.43 8.52
C LEU A 17 -18.77 -9.64 9.80
N ASP A 18 -19.42 -8.47 9.70
CA ASP A 18 -19.74 -7.62 10.85
C ASP A 18 -20.65 -8.32 11.89
N LYS A 19 -21.53 -9.21 11.43
CA LYS A 19 -22.38 -10.02 12.33
C LYS A 19 -21.59 -11.06 13.14
N LEU A 20 -20.38 -11.41 12.70
CA LEU A 20 -19.50 -12.35 13.40
C LEU A 20 -18.59 -11.65 14.42
N GLN A 21 -18.63 -10.31 14.48
CA GLN A 21 -17.82 -9.52 15.41
C GLN A 21 -18.41 -9.55 16.83
N PRO A 22 -17.57 -9.49 17.90
CA PRO A 22 -16.11 -9.55 17.81
C PRO A 22 -15.58 -10.97 17.52
N LEU A 23 -14.58 -11.06 16.64
CA LEU A 23 -13.88 -12.33 16.42
C LEU A 23 -12.96 -12.65 17.59
N PRO A 24 -12.69 -13.94 17.90
CA PRO A 24 -11.69 -14.31 18.89
C PRO A 24 -10.32 -13.64 18.59
N PRO A 25 -9.66 -13.06 19.61
CA PRO A 25 -8.38 -12.35 19.40
C PRO A 25 -7.32 -13.20 18.68
N GLU A 26 -7.16 -14.47 19.08
CA GLU A 26 -6.21 -15.40 18.44
C GLU A 26 -6.50 -15.60 16.95
N LEU A 27 -7.76 -15.63 16.55
CA LEU A 27 -8.15 -15.73 15.14
C LEU A 27 -7.78 -14.45 14.38
N VAL A 28 -7.99 -13.29 15.00
CA VAL A 28 -7.62 -11.99 14.40
C VAL A 28 -6.12 -11.91 14.19
N ASP A 29 -5.33 -12.29 15.20
CA ASP A 29 -3.86 -12.27 15.13
C ASP A 29 -3.34 -13.22 14.04
N ASN A 30 -3.86 -14.45 13.98
CA ASN A 30 -3.49 -15.42 12.93
C ASN A 30 -3.84 -14.93 11.52
N LEU A 31 -5.03 -14.32 11.36
CA LEU A 31 -5.42 -13.75 10.07
C LEU A 31 -4.54 -12.56 9.68
N ASP A 32 -4.20 -11.71 10.63
CA ASP A 32 -3.33 -10.55 10.41
C ASP A 32 -1.92 -10.98 9.97
N GLU A 33 -1.35 -11.99 10.60
CA GLU A 33 -0.05 -12.57 10.21
C GLU A 33 -0.12 -13.21 8.82
N TRP A 34 -1.15 -14.00 8.58
CA TRP A 34 -1.35 -14.64 7.28
C TRP A 34 -1.50 -13.59 6.16
N PHE A 35 -2.33 -12.57 6.35
CA PHE A 35 -2.49 -11.50 5.38
C PHE A 35 -1.21 -10.69 5.16
N LYS A 36 -0.42 -10.45 6.21
CA LYS A 36 0.87 -9.77 6.10
C LYS A 36 1.82 -10.53 5.16
N VAL A 37 1.94 -11.85 5.33
CA VAL A 37 2.78 -12.69 4.47
C VAL A 37 2.24 -12.70 3.04
N GLU A 38 0.94 -12.95 2.85
CA GLU A 38 0.32 -13.07 1.52
C GLU A 38 0.42 -11.76 0.72
N LEU A 39 0.14 -10.62 1.34
CA LEU A 39 0.23 -9.31 0.69
C LEU A 39 1.68 -8.97 0.37
N THR A 40 2.62 -9.21 1.29
CA THR A 40 4.03 -8.96 1.05
C THR A 40 4.57 -9.83 -0.07
N TYR A 41 4.29 -11.14 -0.03
CA TYR A 41 4.72 -12.07 -1.08
C TYR A 41 4.15 -11.67 -2.45
N SER A 42 2.84 -11.50 -2.56
CA SER A 42 2.21 -11.24 -3.86
C SER A 42 2.59 -9.88 -4.45
N SER A 43 2.67 -8.84 -3.62
CA SER A 43 3.08 -7.51 -4.07
C SER A 43 4.53 -7.52 -4.60
N ASN A 44 5.45 -8.07 -3.81
CA ASN A 44 6.87 -8.12 -4.21
C ASN A 44 7.11 -9.07 -5.40
N ALA A 45 6.37 -10.17 -5.52
CA ALA A 45 6.49 -11.09 -6.66
C ALA A 45 6.08 -10.43 -7.98
N ILE A 46 5.08 -9.55 -7.98
CA ILE A 46 4.68 -8.76 -9.17
C ILE A 46 5.83 -7.86 -9.62
N GLU A 47 6.60 -7.31 -8.68
CA GLU A 47 7.75 -6.44 -8.95
C GLU A 47 9.06 -7.22 -9.22
N GLY A 48 8.99 -8.55 -9.28
CA GLY A 48 10.12 -9.41 -9.65
C GLY A 48 10.99 -9.90 -8.48
N ASN A 49 10.54 -9.73 -7.23
CA ASN A 49 11.19 -10.30 -6.06
C ASN A 49 11.21 -11.84 -6.15
N THR A 50 12.30 -12.45 -5.78
CA THR A 50 12.54 -13.88 -5.98
C THR A 50 12.24 -14.76 -4.77
N LEU A 51 11.84 -14.19 -3.64
CA LEU A 51 11.45 -14.96 -2.45
C LEU A 51 10.21 -15.79 -2.72
N SER A 52 10.21 -17.03 -2.26
CA SER A 52 8.98 -17.83 -2.16
C SER A 52 8.12 -17.34 -0.98
N ARG A 53 6.87 -17.80 -0.91
CA ARG A 53 5.98 -17.47 0.20
C ARG A 53 6.53 -17.88 1.56
N ILE A 54 7.17 -19.05 1.65
CA ILE A 54 7.79 -19.57 2.88
C ILE A 54 8.99 -18.71 3.28
N GLU A 55 9.87 -18.38 2.32
CA GLU A 55 11.01 -17.49 2.55
C GLU A 55 10.56 -16.08 2.95
N THR A 56 9.47 -15.58 2.37
CA THR A 56 8.87 -14.30 2.76
C THR A 56 8.40 -14.33 4.21
N ALA A 57 7.72 -15.40 4.64
CA ALA A 57 7.31 -15.58 6.04
C ALA A 57 8.53 -15.59 6.99
N GLU A 58 9.58 -16.35 6.64
CA GLU A 58 10.80 -16.40 7.42
C GLU A 58 11.49 -15.04 7.56
N VAL A 59 11.56 -14.30 6.45
CA VAL A 59 12.17 -12.95 6.42
C VAL A 59 11.34 -11.96 7.25
N ILE A 60 10.00 -12.04 7.21
CA ILE A 60 9.13 -11.19 8.04
C ILE A 60 9.31 -11.50 9.52
N GLU A 61 9.41 -12.79 9.90
CA GLU A 61 9.55 -13.23 11.28
C GLU A 61 10.92 -12.86 11.86
N ARG A 62 12.01 -13.14 11.13
CA ARG A 62 13.38 -13.00 11.60
C ARG A 62 14.02 -11.65 11.29
N GLY A 63 13.41 -10.88 10.38
CA GLY A 63 13.95 -9.60 9.93
C GLY A 63 15.33 -9.74 9.29
N VAL A 64 16.21 -8.80 9.60
CA VAL A 64 17.60 -8.77 9.07
C VAL A 64 18.47 -9.96 9.53
N ASN A 65 18.00 -10.74 10.49
CA ASN A 65 18.68 -11.96 10.95
C ASN A 65 18.29 -13.20 10.13
N ALA A 66 17.36 -13.08 9.18
CA ALA A 66 17.05 -14.17 8.26
C ALA A 66 18.24 -14.43 7.34
N VAL A 67 18.56 -15.69 7.14
CA VAL A 67 19.60 -16.12 6.20
C VAL A 67 18.93 -17.01 5.17
N ILE A 68 18.57 -16.40 4.03
CA ILE A 68 17.91 -17.11 2.94
C ILE A 68 18.93 -17.43 1.86
N PRO A 69 19.32 -18.71 1.71
CA PRO A 69 20.34 -19.11 0.72
C PRO A 69 19.94 -18.69 -0.70
N ASN A 70 20.93 -18.21 -1.47
CA ASN A 70 20.79 -17.83 -2.89
C ASN A 70 19.77 -16.69 -3.16
N LYS A 71 19.41 -15.90 -2.15
CA LYS A 71 18.53 -14.72 -2.31
C LYS A 71 19.32 -13.44 -2.06
N SER A 72 18.99 -12.40 -2.82
CA SER A 72 19.65 -11.10 -2.67
C SER A 72 19.24 -10.42 -1.35
N LEU A 73 20.14 -9.60 -0.79
CA LEU A 73 19.80 -8.76 0.35
C LEU A 73 18.67 -7.78 -0.01
N LYS A 74 18.64 -7.31 -1.26
CA LYS A 74 17.57 -6.44 -1.76
C LYS A 74 16.21 -7.11 -1.63
N ASP A 75 16.06 -8.34 -2.13
CA ASP A 75 14.81 -9.10 -2.05
C ASP A 75 14.33 -9.26 -0.59
N GLN A 76 15.27 -9.52 0.32
CA GLN A 76 14.94 -9.66 1.73
C GLN A 76 14.52 -8.34 2.35
N LEU A 77 15.22 -7.24 2.06
CA LEU A 77 14.86 -5.90 2.53
C LEU A 77 13.52 -5.43 1.98
N GLU A 78 13.21 -5.70 0.72
CA GLU A 78 11.91 -5.40 0.12
C GLU A 78 10.77 -6.06 0.92
N ALA A 79 10.90 -7.34 1.27
CA ALA A 79 9.89 -8.05 2.06
C ALA A 79 9.78 -7.50 3.49
N ILE A 80 10.89 -7.25 4.17
CA ILE A 80 10.92 -6.67 5.51
C ILE A 80 10.24 -5.29 5.51
N ASN A 81 10.61 -4.45 4.56
CA ASN A 81 10.15 -3.07 4.49
C ASN A 81 8.68 -2.99 4.10
N HIS A 82 8.23 -3.85 3.18
CA HIS A 82 6.81 -3.94 2.83
C HIS A 82 5.96 -4.36 4.04
N ALA A 83 6.40 -5.35 4.81
CA ALA A 83 5.71 -5.75 6.04
C ALA A 83 5.64 -4.61 7.07
N LYS A 84 6.73 -3.85 7.25
CA LYS A 84 6.75 -2.65 8.10
C LYS A 84 5.80 -1.56 7.59
N ALA A 85 5.74 -1.35 6.28
CA ALA A 85 4.80 -0.40 5.68
C ALA A 85 3.34 -0.81 5.92
N LEU A 86 3.01 -2.10 5.84
CA LEU A 86 1.68 -2.62 6.21
C LEU A 86 1.34 -2.35 7.67
N ASP A 87 2.28 -2.54 8.60
CA ASP A 87 2.07 -2.23 10.01
C ASP A 87 1.84 -0.73 10.25
N PHE A 88 2.54 0.14 9.51
CA PHE A 88 2.32 1.58 9.56
C PHE A 88 0.93 1.94 9.02
N ILE A 89 0.51 1.39 7.89
CA ILE A 89 -0.83 1.60 7.30
C ILE A 89 -1.93 1.16 8.28
N LYS A 90 -1.76 0.01 8.95
CA LYS A 90 -2.70 -0.45 9.99
C LYS A 90 -2.82 0.55 11.15
N LYS A 91 -1.71 1.16 11.59
CA LYS A 91 -1.73 2.21 12.62
C LYS A 91 -2.50 3.44 12.15
N LEU A 92 -2.26 3.91 10.91
CA LEU A 92 -3.01 5.01 10.32
C LEU A 92 -4.52 4.71 10.25
N ALA A 93 -4.89 3.51 9.80
CA ALA A 93 -6.28 3.09 9.71
C ALA A 93 -6.97 3.03 11.09
N ARG A 94 -6.28 2.52 12.12
CA ARG A 94 -6.79 2.51 13.51
C ARG A 94 -6.97 3.92 14.05
N PHE A 95 -6.02 4.80 13.80
CA PHE A 95 -6.11 6.22 14.20
C PHE A 95 -7.31 6.91 13.54
N ALA A 96 -7.49 6.71 12.23
CA ALA A 96 -8.63 7.25 11.49
C ALA A 96 -9.97 6.69 11.99
N ALA A 97 -10.03 5.38 12.31
CA ALA A 97 -11.23 4.73 12.82
C ALA A 97 -11.63 5.21 14.23
N GLY A 98 -10.69 5.69 15.02
CA GLY A 98 -10.94 6.28 16.35
C GLY A 98 -11.52 7.69 16.31
N ARG A 99 -11.59 8.33 15.15
CA ARG A 99 -12.15 9.67 14.99
C ARG A 99 -13.68 9.64 14.83
N ALA A 100 -14.33 10.77 15.14
CA ALA A 100 -15.79 10.87 15.27
C ALA A 100 -16.56 10.47 14.01
N ASP A 101 -16.01 10.70 12.80
CA ASP A 101 -16.66 10.32 11.56
C ASP A 101 -15.87 9.24 10.81
N LYS A 102 -16.20 7.98 11.09
CA LYS A 102 -15.59 6.80 10.46
C LYS A 102 -15.80 6.75 8.94
N ARG A 103 -16.81 7.44 8.39
CA ARG A 103 -17.10 7.47 6.95
C ARG A 103 -16.09 8.32 6.18
N LYS A 104 -15.32 9.14 6.88
CA LYS A 104 -14.31 10.05 6.32
C LYS A 104 -12.87 9.61 6.63
N SER A 105 -12.65 8.34 6.92
CA SER A 105 -11.32 7.83 7.29
C SER A 105 -10.24 8.08 6.23
N HIS A 106 -10.59 8.05 4.95
CA HIS A 106 -9.69 8.37 3.83
C HIS A 106 -9.20 9.84 3.82
N GLN A 107 -9.94 10.74 4.46
CA GLN A 107 -9.57 12.16 4.58
C GLN A 107 -8.41 12.41 5.56
N TYR A 108 -7.97 11.39 6.28
CA TYR A 108 -6.84 11.48 7.21
C TYR A 108 -5.52 11.02 6.61
N LEU A 109 -5.50 10.51 5.37
CA LEU A 109 -4.26 10.19 4.65
C LEU A 109 -3.66 11.49 4.10
N THR A 110 -2.44 11.78 4.50
CA THR A 110 -1.71 12.98 4.09
C THR A 110 -0.63 12.67 3.06
N GLU A 111 -0.15 13.68 2.37
CA GLU A 111 1.04 13.58 1.50
C GLU A 111 2.26 13.11 2.29
N GLY A 112 2.38 13.55 3.56
CA GLY A 112 3.45 13.12 4.47
C GLY A 112 3.39 11.62 4.75
N ASP A 113 2.20 11.05 4.96
CA ASP A 113 2.03 9.61 5.17
C ASP A 113 2.46 8.80 3.94
N ILE A 114 2.12 9.27 2.74
CA ILE A 114 2.53 8.61 1.49
C ILE A 114 4.05 8.61 1.35
N LYS A 115 4.70 9.74 1.65
CA LYS A 115 6.17 9.84 1.64
C LYS A 115 6.81 8.95 2.71
N GLU A 116 6.21 8.82 3.88
CA GLU A 116 6.73 7.95 4.96
C GLU A 116 6.56 6.47 4.62
N ILE A 117 5.45 6.07 4.00
CA ILE A 117 5.26 4.73 3.46
C ILE A 117 6.36 4.42 2.45
N HIS A 118 6.55 5.29 1.46
CA HIS A 118 7.58 5.14 0.45
C HIS A 118 8.99 5.09 1.04
N LYS A 119 9.29 5.96 2.02
CA LYS A 119 10.56 5.95 2.74
C LYS A 119 10.79 4.61 3.45
N THR A 120 9.77 4.09 4.12
CA THR A 120 9.84 2.78 4.77
C THR A 120 10.17 1.68 3.77
N ILE A 121 9.52 1.68 2.60
CA ILE A 121 9.74 0.69 1.55
C ILE A 121 11.19 0.70 1.03
N LEU A 122 11.78 1.88 0.83
CA LEU A 122 13.11 2.01 0.25
C LEU A 122 14.25 2.09 1.27
N THR A 123 13.98 2.07 2.58
CA THR A 123 15.02 2.12 3.62
C THR A 123 16.04 0.99 3.44
N GLY A 124 17.33 1.34 3.36
CA GLY A 124 18.44 0.40 3.14
C GLY A 124 18.52 -0.18 1.72
N ILE A 125 17.59 0.17 0.84
CA ILE A 125 17.60 -0.19 -0.59
C ILE A 125 18.07 0.99 -1.43
N ASP A 126 17.42 2.13 -1.26
CA ASP A 126 17.78 3.40 -1.89
C ASP A 126 17.44 4.59 -0.97
N ASP A 127 18.25 4.80 0.05
CA ASP A 127 18.05 5.86 1.04
C ASP A 127 18.13 7.27 0.43
N ALA A 128 18.80 7.41 -0.72
CA ALA A 128 18.92 8.69 -1.41
C ALA A 128 17.56 9.18 -1.92
N TRP A 129 16.70 8.28 -2.36
CA TRP A 129 15.38 8.58 -2.94
C TRP A 129 14.21 8.22 -2.03
N ALA A 130 14.46 7.56 -0.91
CA ALA A 130 13.43 7.18 0.06
C ALA A 130 12.60 8.38 0.53
N GLY A 131 11.28 8.36 0.26
CA GLY A 131 10.34 9.42 0.61
C GLY A 131 10.42 10.71 -0.22
N LYS A 132 11.20 10.72 -1.31
CA LYS A 132 11.42 11.90 -2.15
C LYS A 132 10.81 11.72 -3.53
N TYR A 133 10.12 12.76 -4.01
CA TYR A 133 9.63 12.79 -5.38
C TYR A 133 10.76 12.78 -6.38
N ARG A 134 10.51 12.14 -7.53
CA ARG A 134 11.44 12.10 -8.63
C ARG A 134 11.74 13.51 -9.19
N LEU A 135 12.97 13.67 -9.62
CA LEU A 135 13.44 14.89 -10.30
C LEU A 135 13.70 14.67 -11.80
N SER A 136 13.55 13.42 -12.26
CA SER A 136 13.79 13.02 -13.65
C SER A 136 12.51 12.51 -14.31
N GLU A 137 12.47 12.59 -15.63
CA GLU A 137 11.47 11.89 -16.44
C GLU A 137 11.62 10.39 -16.21
N ILE A 138 10.51 9.67 -16.31
CA ILE A 138 10.46 8.21 -16.19
C ILE A 138 9.77 7.62 -17.40
N PHE A 139 10.20 6.41 -17.75
CA PHE A 139 9.64 5.62 -18.84
C PHE A 139 9.45 4.20 -18.35
N ILE A 140 8.26 3.65 -18.53
CA ILE A 140 8.01 2.22 -18.24
C ILE A 140 8.30 1.43 -19.49
N ARG A 141 9.19 0.46 -19.38
CA ARG A 141 9.58 -0.40 -20.49
C ARG A 141 8.36 -1.16 -21.03
N GLY A 142 8.14 -1.04 -22.34
CA GLY A 142 7.00 -1.73 -23.00
C GLY A 142 5.65 -1.08 -22.77
N SER A 143 5.61 0.17 -22.30
CA SER A 143 4.39 0.95 -22.14
C SER A 143 4.52 2.31 -22.83
N ASP A 144 3.43 2.76 -23.45
CA ASP A 144 3.28 4.12 -23.99
C ASP A 144 2.68 5.08 -22.97
N ALA A 145 2.67 4.72 -21.68
CA ALA A 145 2.13 5.56 -20.63
C ALA A 145 2.94 6.86 -20.49
N GLU A 146 2.24 7.99 -20.53
CA GLU A 146 2.80 9.31 -20.29
C GLU A 146 2.59 9.72 -18.84
N PHE A 147 3.66 10.21 -18.21
CA PHE A 147 3.62 10.68 -16.82
C PHE A 147 3.81 12.21 -16.74
N PRO A 148 3.30 12.85 -15.69
CA PRO A 148 3.55 14.28 -15.47
C PRO A 148 5.04 14.57 -15.45
N ARG A 149 5.43 15.74 -15.97
CA ARG A 149 6.81 16.22 -15.85
C ARG A 149 7.23 16.30 -14.37
N PRO A 150 8.50 16.08 -14.03
CA PRO A 150 8.97 16.07 -12.63
C PRO A 150 8.55 17.31 -11.83
N ARG A 151 8.64 18.49 -12.46
CA ARG A 151 8.24 19.77 -11.83
C ARG A 151 6.74 19.84 -11.49
N ALA A 152 5.89 19.06 -12.15
CA ALA A 152 4.46 19.03 -11.91
C ALA A 152 4.06 18.02 -10.82
N VAL A 153 4.96 17.09 -10.45
CA VAL A 153 4.65 16.03 -9.48
C VAL A 153 4.16 16.58 -8.13
N PRO A 154 4.82 17.56 -7.48
CA PRO A 154 4.32 18.09 -6.21
C PRO A 154 2.90 18.66 -6.31
N TYR A 155 2.61 19.38 -7.38
CA TYR A 155 1.29 19.94 -7.62
C TYR A 155 0.24 18.83 -7.85
N LYS A 156 0.59 17.81 -8.65
CA LYS A 156 -0.29 16.67 -8.90
C LYS A 156 -0.57 15.85 -7.62
N MET A 157 0.38 15.76 -6.72
CA MET A 157 0.17 15.11 -5.42
C MET A 157 -0.76 15.95 -4.52
N GLN A 158 -0.65 17.27 -4.53
CA GLN A 158 -1.61 18.14 -3.83
C GLN A 158 -3.02 18.01 -4.40
N GLU A 159 -3.18 17.99 -5.74
CA GLU A 159 -4.47 17.73 -6.38
C GLU A 159 -5.04 16.36 -5.97
N PHE A 160 -4.19 15.34 -5.89
CA PHE A 160 -4.57 14.00 -5.48
C PHE A 160 -5.09 13.97 -4.03
N ILE A 161 -4.37 14.59 -3.10
CA ILE A 161 -4.79 14.68 -1.69
C ILE A 161 -6.11 15.45 -1.59
N HIS A 162 -6.22 16.60 -2.25
CA HIS A 162 -7.46 17.39 -2.25
C HIS A 162 -8.63 16.62 -2.83
N TRP A 163 -8.40 15.86 -3.93
CA TRP A 163 -9.42 14.96 -4.49
C TRP A 163 -9.85 13.92 -3.45
N LEU A 164 -8.90 13.30 -2.74
CA LEU A 164 -9.18 12.27 -1.75
C LEU A 164 -10.02 12.83 -0.58
N GLU A 165 -9.67 14.01 -0.09
CA GLU A 165 -10.41 14.73 0.96
C GLU A 165 -11.86 15.04 0.56
N GLY A 166 -12.08 15.32 -0.73
CA GLY A 166 -13.39 15.65 -1.28
C GLY A 166 -14.33 14.47 -1.47
N GLN A 167 -13.87 13.21 -1.30
CA GLN A 167 -14.72 12.04 -1.53
C GLN A 167 -15.75 11.87 -0.41
N GLN A 168 -17.03 11.93 -0.77
CA GLN A 168 -18.17 11.75 0.15
C GLN A 168 -19.18 10.82 -0.50
N ASP A 169 -19.82 9.98 0.33
CA ASP A 169 -20.88 9.06 -0.07
C ASP A 169 -20.52 8.08 -1.21
N ILE A 170 -19.21 7.88 -1.43
CA ILE A 170 -18.67 6.91 -2.40
C ILE A 170 -18.27 5.63 -1.66
N HIS A 171 -18.55 4.48 -2.27
CA HIS A 171 -18.17 3.18 -1.70
C HIS A 171 -16.64 3.10 -1.50
N PRO A 172 -16.14 2.69 -0.30
CA PRO A 172 -14.70 2.70 0.00
C PRO A 172 -13.83 1.93 -1.00
N ALA A 173 -14.30 0.78 -1.51
CA ALA A 173 -13.58 0.03 -2.53
C ALA A 173 -13.43 0.81 -3.84
N ARG A 174 -14.40 1.68 -4.17
CA ARG A 174 -14.31 2.55 -5.35
C ARG A 174 -13.29 3.66 -5.12
N ILE A 175 -13.31 4.30 -3.94
CA ILE A 175 -12.31 5.32 -3.58
C ILE A 175 -10.90 4.71 -3.63
N ALA A 176 -10.71 3.52 -3.07
CA ALA A 176 -9.42 2.84 -3.08
C ALA A 176 -8.91 2.54 -4.49
N ALA A 177 -9.78 2.05 -5.38
CA ALA A 177 -9.43 1.77 -6.77
C ALA A 177 -9.06 3.05 -7.54
N ASP A 178 -9.86 4.11 -7.39
CA ASP A 178 -9.61 5.39 -8.06
C ASP A 178 -8.35 6.08 -7.49
N ALA A 179 -8.09 5.96 -6.18
CA ALA A 179 -6.87 6.47 -5.54
C ALA A 179 -5.64 5.75 -6.05
N HIS A 180 -5.67 4.41 -6.12
CA HIS A 180 -4.59 3.61 -6.68
C HIS A 180 -4.29 4.04 -8.12
N PHE A 181 -5.29 4.09 -8.98
CA PHE A 181 -5.13 4.51 -10.37
C PHE A 181 -4.52 5.91 -10.50
N LYS A 182 -5.01 6.88 -9.72
CA LYS A 182 -4.50 8.25 -9.73
C LYS A 182 -3.03 8.33 -9.27
N LEU A 183 -2.67 7.66 -8.17
CA LEU A 183 -1.32 7.66 -7.66
C LEU A 183 -0.34 7.04 -8.66
N VAL A 184 -0.69 5.90 -9.23
CA VAL A 184 0.13 5.23 -10.26
C VAL A 184 0.24 6.09 -11.53
N SER A 185 -0.83 6.81 -11.91
CA SER A 185 -0.80 7.73 -13.07
C SER A 185 0.08 8.98 -12.83
N ILE A 186 0.23 9.43 -11.59
CA ILE A 186 1.18 10.49 -11.23
C ILE A 186 2.61 9.94 -11.23
N HIS A 187 2.78 8.71 -10.75
CA HIS A 187 4.07 8.03 -10.61
C HIS A 187 5.11 8.90 -9.91
N PRO A 188 4.87 9.27 -8.65
CA PRO A 188 5.58 10.37 -8.03
C PRO A 188 7.03 10.08 -7.68
N PHE A 189 7.43 8.83 -7.59
CA PHE A 189 8.76 8.39 -7.13
C PHE A 189 9.59 7.79 -8.26
N MET A 190 10.90 7.62 -8.03
CA MET A 190 11.80 6.99 -9.00
C MET A 190 11.58 5.48 -9.09
N ASP A 191 11.28 4.83 -7.96
CA ASP A 191 10.99 3.40 -7.79
C ASP A 191 9.94 3.26 -6.67
N GLY A 192 9.37 2.07 -6.45
CA GLY A 192 8.45 1.83 -5.35
C GLY A 192 7.09 2.53 -5.48
N ASN A 193 6.57 2.71 -6.70
CA ASN A 193 5.25 3.29 -6.96
C ASN A 193 4.13 2.25 -7.02
N GLY A 194 4.47 0.97 -7.08
CA GLY A 194 3.56 -0.17 -7.20
C GLY A 194 2.93 -0.65 -5.93
#